data_c6fa16b9a8c4cac3cc83bceb6a973c2c
#
_entry.id   c6fa16b9a8c4cac3cc83bceb6a973c2c
#
_cell.length_a   1.000
_cell.length_b   1.000
_cell.length_c   1.000
_cell.angle_alpha   90.00
_cell.angle_beta   90.00
_cell.angle_gamma   90.00
#
_symmetry.space_group_name_H-M   'P 1'
#
loop_
_entity.id
_entity.type
_entity.pdbx_description
1 polymer ?
#
loop_
_entity_poly.entity_id
_entity_poly.type
_entity_poly.pdbx_seq_one_letter_code
_entity_poly.pdbx_strand_id
1 'polypeptide(L)'
;EISCSLVGSEMCIRDSMGSEVVKTVLEQEDMELVAAVDAFGADKMIPVKNGNQMAVATDLKAKLMVVKPDVVVDFTRPDVVMASLRTVLSAGVRAVVGTTGFSEADLAELDELAKANNTGILIAPNFALGAILMIKLACEAAKYFPNVEIIERHHDKKLDAPSGTAVITAQKIAEVRQEMHQGHPEEKELLAGARGADYKGMKIHSVRLPGYVASQEVIFGSQGETLRISNEPVNRECYMPGVMLGCRKMMDKVGLTYGLDKLL
;
A
#
# COMPACT_ATOMS: atom_id res chain seq x y z
N GLU A 1 4.02 -3.76 24.33
CA GLU A 1 4.43 -2.62 23.51
C GLU A 1 5.28 -3.11 22.35
N ILE A 2 5.00 -2.66 21.12
CA ILE A 2 5.70 -3.08 19.91
C ILE A 2 6.79 -2.05 19.63
N SER A 3 8.06 -2.47 19.62
CA SER A 3 9.17 -1.60 19.26
C SER A 3 9.32 -1.50 17.75
N CYS A 4 9.14 -0.30 17.21
CA CYS A 4 9.21 -0.02 15.79
C CYS A 4 10.52 0.68 15.41
N SER A 5 11.12 0.25 14.29
CA SER A 5 12.18 0.97 13.62
C SER A 5 11.73 1.37 12.22
N LEU A 6 12.04 2.58 11.80
CA LEU A 6 11.74 3.09 10.47
C LEU A 6 13.00 3.11 9.62
N VAL A 7 12.89 2.61 8.38
CA VAL A 7 13.91 2.78 7.35
C VAL A 7 13.32 3.61 6.22
N GLY A 8 13.95 4.73 5.92
CA GLY A 8 13.58 5.63 4.83
C GLY A 8 14.72 5.85 3.85
N SER A 9 14.42 6.27 2.64
CA SER A 9 15.41 6.70 1.66
C SER A 9 15.10 8.10 1.17
N GLU A 10 16.14 8.90 1.13
CA GLU A 10 16.25 10.20 0.47
C GLU A 10 15.13 11.24 0.59
N MET A 11 15.57 12.41 0.98
CA MET A 11 14.93 13.71 0.78
C MET A 11 13.50 13.84 1.28
N CYS A 12 13.32 13.97 2.52
CA CYS A 12 12.15 14.55 3.18
C CYS A 12 11.56 13.72 4.30
N ILE A 13 12.21 13.77 5.46
CA ILE A 13 11.50 13.54 6.73
C ILE A 13 10.34 14.57 6.90
N ARG A 14 10.24 15.60 6.07
CA ARG A 14 9.19 16.63 6.20
C ARG A 14 7.91 16.39 5.40
N ASP A 15 7.96 15.69 4.25
CA ASP A 15 6.79 15.46 3.38
C ASP A 15 6.73 14.03 2.83
N SER A 16 7.41 13.07 3.48
CA SER A 16 7.52 11.68 3.04
C SER A 16 6.63 10.75 3.86
N MET A 17 6.40 9.53 3.33
CA MET A 17 5.74 8.46 4.06
C MET A 17 6.42 8.16 5.40
N GLY A 18 7.75 8.29 5.47
CA GLY A 18 8.51 8.09 6.70
C GLY A 18 8.13 9.06 7.82
N SER A 19 7.92 10.35 7.53
CA SER A 19 7.49 11.32 8.54
C SER A 19 6.07 11.04 9.05
N GLU A 20 5.16 10.59 8.17
CA GLU A 20 3.81 10.19 8.59
C GLU A 20 3.85 8.95 9.47
N VAL A 21 4.73 7.97 9.17
CA VAL A 21 4.93 6.80 10.04
C VAL A 21 5.45 7.21 11.41
N VAL A 22 6.48 8.06 11.48
CA VAL A 22 7.00 8.57 12.76
C VAL A 22 5.89 9.23 13.58
N LYS A 23 5.18 10.19 12.99
CA LYS A 23 4.07 10.90 13.64
C LYS A 23 3.03 9.91 14.16
N THR A 24 2.61 8.97 13.32
CA THR A 24 1.56 8.01 13.66
C THR A 24 2.02 7.04 14.76
N VAL A 25 3.26 6.53 14.73
CA VAL A 25 3.79 5.66 15.78
C VAL A 25 3.81 6.37 17.13
N LEU A 26 4.17 7.67 17.15
CA LEU A 26 4.19 8.46 18.39
C LEU A 26 2.78 8.64 19.00
N GLU A 27 1.73 8.59 18.19
CA GLU A 27 0.33 8.68 18.62
C GLU A 27 -0.22 7.33 19.13
N GLN A 28 0.45 6.18 18.87
CA GLN A 28 -0.01 4.87 19.33
C GLN A 28 0.38 4.63 20.79
N GLU A 29 -0.54 4.12 21.61
CA GLU A 29 -0.27 3.74 23.00
C GLU A 29 0.54 2.43 23.09
N ASP A 30 0.34 1.53 22.13
CA ASP A 30 0.92 0.18 22.08
C ASP A 30 2.20 0.07 21.24
N MET A 31 2.76 1.19 20.75
CA MET A 31 3.95 1.22 19.92
C MET A 31 4.97 2.24 20.43
N GLU A 32 6.25 1.92 20.25
CA GLU A 32 7.37 2.80 20.54
C GLU A 32 8.29 2.93 19.32
N LEU A 33 8.68 4.15 18.95
CA LEU A 33 9.70 4.40 17.95
C LEU A 33 11.08 4.31 18.61
N VAL A 34 11.81 3.23 18.31
CA VAL A 34 13.12 2.94 18.93
C VAL A 34 14.31 3.27 18.03
N ALA A 35 14.07 3.41 16.72
CA ALA A 35 15.07 3.85 15.76
C ALA A 35 14.46 4.46 14.50
N ALA A 36 15.22 5.34 13.86
CA ALA A 36 15.01 5.76 12.48
C ALA A 36 16.35 5.69 11.74
N VAL A 37 16.30 5.17 10.52
CA VAL A 37 17.50 4.97 9.69
C VAL A 37 17.24 5.58 8.32
N ASP A 38 18.17 6.42 7.86
CA ASP A 38 18.15 7.02 6.52
C ASP A 38 19.60 7.25 6.10
N ALA A 39 20.01 6.63 4.99
CA ALA A 39 21.39 6.73 4.50
C ALA A 39 21.86 8.19 4.31
N PHE A 40 20.94 9.11 4.07
CA PHE A 40 21.17 10.55 3.91
C PHE A 40 20.70 11.37 5.13
N GLY A 41 20.43 10.69 6.24
CA GLY A 41 19.87 11.28 7.46
C GLY A 41 20.92 11.75 8.46
N ALA A 42 22.22 11.82 8.11
CA ALA A 42 23.25 12.30 9.00
C ALA A 42 22.88 13.66 9.61
N ASP A 43 23.09 13.80 10.93
CA ASP A 43 22.79 14.99 11.71
C ASP A 43 21.31 15.40 11.82
N LYS A 44 20.38 14.57 11.29
CA LYS A 44 18.95 14.81 11.46
C LYS A 44 18.48 14.30 12.83
N MET A 45 17.57 15.08 13.41
CA MET A 45 16.89 14.73 14.66
C MET A 45 15.40 14.61 14.39
N ILE A 46 14.77 13.60 14.96
CA ILE A 46 13.31 13.40 14.89
C ILE A 46 12.71 13.40 16.29
N PRO A 47 11.46 13.85 16.43
CA PRO A 47 10.77 13.79 17.72
C PRO A 47 10.55 12.35 18.15
N VAL A 48 10.57 12.10 19.44
CA VAL A 48 10.11 10.88 20.11
C VAL A 48 9.13 11.23 21.23
N LYS A 49 8.52 10.22 21.85
CA LYS A 49 7.60 10.45 22.97
C LYS A 49 8.27 11.31 24.07
N ASN A 50 7.46 12.02 24.85
CA ASN A 50 7.88 12.88 25.98
C ASN A 50 8.69 14.13 25.59
N GLY A 51 8.57 14.60 24.34
CA GLY A 51 9.25 15.82 23.88
C GLY A 51 10.77 15.68 23.65
N ASN A 52 11.30 14.48 23.76
CA ASN A 52 12.69 14.19 23.44
C ASN A 52 12.93 14.13 21.93
N GLN A 53 14.18 14.07 21.53
CA GLN A 53 14.60 13.88 20.15
C GLN A 53 15.55 12.69 20.03
N MET A 54 15.51 12.02 18.88
CA MET A 54 16.38 10.90 18.54
C MET A 54 17.14 11.23 17.25
N ALA A 55 18.44 10.91 17.23
CA ALA A 55 19.25 11.03 16.03
C ALA A 55 18.88 9.94 15.01
N VAL A 56 18.77 10.34 13.75
CA VAL A 56 18.61 9.40 12.64
C VAL A 56 19.94 8.69 12.39
N ALA A 57 19.91 7.36 12.36
CA ALA A 57 21.10 6.55 12.05
C ALA A 57 21.27 6.44 10.52
N THR A 58 22.51 6.24 10.09
CA THR A 58 22.83 6.03 8.66
C THR A 58 23.19 4.59 8.31
N ASP A 59 23.43 3.75 9.31
CA ASP A 59 23.74 2.32 9.15
C ASP A 59 22.66 1.46 9.80
N LEU A 60 21.85 0.81 8.95
CA LEU A 60 20.77 -0.07 9.38
C LEU A 60 21.29 -1.27 10.18
N LYS A 61 22.34 -1.94 9.68
CA LYS A 61 22.87 -3.15 10.31
C LYS A 61 23.42 -2.86 11.72
N ALA A 62 24.22 -1.82 11.86
CA ALA A 62 24.75 -1.40 13.15
C ALA A 62 23.62 -1.03 14.12
N LYS A 63 22.58 -0.32 13.63
CA LYS A 63 21.46 0.09 14.46
C LYS A 63 20.61 -1.08 14.94
N LEU A 64 20.32 -2.06 14.08
CA LEU A 64 19.57 -3.29 14.44
C LEU A 64 20.28 -4.11 15.52
N MET A 65 21.61 -4.19 15.48
CA MET A 65 22.39 -4.90 16.50
C MET A 65 22.26 -4.30 17.90
N VAL A 66 22.06 -2.98 17.97
CA VAL A 66 21.96 -2.25 19.25
C VAL A 66 20.53 -2.26 19.78
N VAL A 67 19.54 -1.96 18.91
CA VAL A 67 18.17 -1.68 19.34
C VAL A 67 17.28 -2.93 19.33
N LYS A 68 17.48 -3.86 18.41
CA LYS A 68 16.67 -5.08 18.23
C LYS A 68 15.16 -4.82 18.23
N PRO A 69 14.63 -4.05 17.28
CA PRO A 69 13.19 -3.74 17.24
C PRO A 69 12.35 -5.00 16.94
N ASP A 70 11.09 -4.99 17.32
CA ASP A 70 10.14 -6.06 16.96
C ASP A 70 9.77 -6.02 15.48
N VAL A 71 9.66 -4.80 14.91
CA VAL A 71 9.27 -4.60 13.51
C VAL A 71 10.02 -3.41 12.90
N VAL A 72 10.41 -3.58 11.64
CA VAL A 72 10.95 -2.51 10.79
C VAL A 72 9.90 -2.14 9.75
N VAL A 73 9.58 -0.86 9.65
CA VAL A 73 8.74 -0.30 8.57
C VAL A 73 9.65 0.26 7.49
N ASP A 74 9.54 -0.24 6.27
CA ASP A 74 10.40 0.15 5.14
C ASP A 74 9.58 0.82 4.01
N PHE A 75 9.89 2.10 3.77
CA PHE A 75 9.41 2.89 2.64
C PHE A 75 10.58 3.43 1.82
N THR A 76 11.55 2.57 1.55
CA THR A 76 12.72 2.92 0.72
C THR A 76 12.39 2.83 -0.78
N ARG A 77 13.42 2.79 -1.61
CA ARG A 77 13.30 2.67 -3.07
C ARG A 77 13.55 1.24 -3.53
N PRO A 78 13.05 0.86 -4.73
CA PRO A 78 13.22 -0.49 -5.28
C PRO A 78 14.68 -0.94 -5.41
N ASP A 79 15.60 0.00 -5.66
CA ASP A 79 17.03 -0.28 -5.84
C ASP A 79 17.79 -0.60 -4.54
N VAL A 80 17.22 -0.28 -3.38
CA VAL A 80 17.87 -0.51 -2.07
C VAL A 80 17.11 -1.46 -1.15
N VAL A 81 15.80 -1.62 -1.35
CA VAL A 81 14.92 -2.35 -0.44
C VAL A 81 15.35 -3.80 -0.20
N MET A 82 15.80 -4.52 -1.24
CA MET A 82 16.23 -5.91 -1.08
C MET A 82 17.42 -6.07 -0.12
N ALA A 83 18.41 -5.17 -0.20
CA ALA A 83 19.56 -5.18 0.72
C ALA A 83 19.14 -4.90 2.17
N SER A 84 18.23 -3.95 2.36
CA SER A 84 17.64 -3.63 3.67
C SER A 84 16.89 -4.83 4.24
N LEU A 85 16.01 -5.46 3.45
CA LEU A 85 15.19 -6.58 3.90
C LEU A 85 16.00 -7.83 4.23
N ARG A 86 17.03 -8.15 3.43
CA ARG A 86 17.98 -9.21 3.78
C ARG A 86 18.62 -8.97 5.15
N THR A 87 19.01 -7.73 5.44
CA THR A 87 19.60 -7.37 6.74
C THR A 87 18.59 -7.49 7.87
N VAL A 88 17.38 -7.00 7.69
CA VAL A 88 16.29 -7.04 8.69
C VAL A 88 15.89 -8.47 9.02
N LEU A 89 15.57 -9.27 8.00
CA LEU A 89 15.10 -10.64 8.18
C LEU A 89 16.19 -11.56 8.73
N SER A 90 17.46 -11.38 8.31
CA SER A 90 18.60 -12.13 8.87
C SER A 90 18.86 -11.80 10.35
N ALA A 91 18.44 -10.63 10.82
CA ALA A 91 18.48 -10.26 12.24
C ALA A 91 17.29 -10.82 13.05
N GLY A 92 16.39 -11.58 12.43
CA GLY A 92 15.17 -12.12 13.06
C GLY A 92 14.11 -11.05 13.33
N VAL A 93 14.18 -9.92 12.67
CA VAL A 93 13.25 -8.78 12.84
C VAL A 93 12.18 -8.83 11.77
N ARG A 94 10.95 -8.51 12.13
CA ARG A 94 9.81 -8.45 11.20
C ARG A 94 9.90 -7.22 10.32
N ALA A 95 9.30 -7.30 9.12
CA ALA A 95 9.27 -6.18 8.20
C ALA A 95 7.85 -5.86 7.71
N VAL A 96 7.53 -4.57 7.61
CA VAL A 96 6.32 -4.02 6.96
C VAL A 96 6.79 -3.08 5.86
N VAL A 97 6.51 -3.43 4.60
CA VAL A 97 7.15 -2.85 3.42
C VAL A 97 6.13 -2.20 2.51
N GLY A 98 6.33 -0.91 2.25
CA GLY A 98 5.51 -0.13 1.31
C GLY A 98 6.17 0.07 -0.07
N THR A 99 7.42 -0.34 -0.21
CA THR A 99 8.12 -0.32 -1.50
C THR A 99 7.53 -1.39 -2.43
N THR A 100 7.48 -1.10 -3.72
CA THR A 100 6.96 -1.99 -4.77
C THR A 100 8.04 -2.34 -5.78
N GLY A 101 7.73 -3.21 -6.74
CA GLY A 101 8.65 -3.55 -7.84
C GLY A 101 9.48 -4.82 -7.59
N PHE A 102 9.07 -5.68 -6.66
CA PHE A 102 9.67 -6.99 -6.44
C PHE A 102 9.35 -7.96 -7.58
N SER A 103 10.34 -8.71 -8.03
CA SER A 103 10.14 -9.86 -8.91
C SER A 103 9.62 -11.07 -8.12
N GLU A 104 9.10 -12.08 -8.81
CA GLU A 104 8.71 -13.34 -8.18
C GLU A 104 9.89 -14.01 -7.47
N ALA A 105 11.09 -13.90 -8.01
CA ALA A 105 12.32 -14.42 -7.40
C ALA A 105 12.65 -13.68 -6.09
N ASP A 106 12.51 -12.36 -6.06
CA ASP A 106 12.70 -11.57 -4.84
C ASP A 106 11.70 -11.97 -3.76
N LEU A 107 10.43 -12.15 -4.12
CA LEU A 107 9.39 -12.56 -3.19
C LEU A 107 9.66 -13.97 -2.61
N ALA A 108 10.10 -14.90 -3.44
CA ALA A 108 10.47 -16.25 -3.01
C ALA A 108 11.68 -16.23 -2.06
N GLU A 109 12.72 -15.47 -2.39
CA GLU A 109 13.90 -15.29 -1.53
C GLU A 109 13.52 -14.73 -0.16
N LEU A 110 12.67 -13.67 -0.13
CA LEU A 110 12.25 -13.04 1.11
C LEU A 110 11.39 -13.96 1.97
N ASP A 111 10.54 -14.79 1.36
CA ASP A 111 9.73 -15.80 2.06
C ASP A 111 10.61 -16.87 2.71
N GLU A 112 11.57 -17.42 1.96
CA GLU A 112 12.52 -18.39 2.49
C GLU A 112 13.36 -17.81 3.63
N LEU A 113 13.87 -16.59 3.46
CA LEU A 113 14.68 -15.93 4.46
C LEU A 113 13.88 -15.63 5.74
N ALA A 114 12.65 -15.17 5.61
CA ALA A 114 11.76 -14.93 6.74
C ALA A 114 11.46 -16.23 7.50
N LYS A 115 11.14 -17.31 6.80
CA LYS A 115 10.90 -18.64 7.41
C LYS A 115 12.14 -19.19 8.10
N ALA A 116 13.31 -19.08 7.48
CA ALA A 116 14.58 -19.56 8.04
C ALA A 116 14.95 -18.86 9.36
N ASN A 117 14.55 -17.59 9.52
CA ASN A 117 14.80 -16.81 10.73
C ASN A 117 13.58 -16.71 11.67
N ASN A 118 12.53 -17.49 11.44
CA ASN A 118 11.29 -17.52 12.23
C ASN A 118 10.69 -16.12 12.41
N THR A 119 10.68 -15.33 11.34
CA THR A 119 10.14 -13.97 11.32
C THR A 119 9.14 -13.77 10.19
N GLY A 120 8.41 -12.65 10.18
CA GLY A 120 7.41 -12.34 9.19
C GLY A 120 7.75 -11.10 8.37
N ILE A 121 7.30 -11.07 7.13
CA ILE A 121 7.37 -9.89 6.26
C ILE A 121 6.02 -9.66 5.60
N LEU A 122 5.52 -8.41 5.69
CA LEU A 122 4.39 -7.89 4.91
C LEU A 122 4.93 -7.00 3.80
N ILE A 123 4.62 -7.33 2.55
CA ILE A 123 4.81 -6.42 1.42
C ILE A 123 3.41 -6.01 0.94
N ALA A 124 3.08 -4.72 1.07
CA ALA A 124 1.78 -4.21 0.67
C ALA A 124 1.92 -3.08 -0.37
N PRO A 125 1.50 -3.33 -1.63
CA PRO A 125 1.49 -2.30 -2.67
C PRO A 125 0.56 -1.11 -2.34
N ASN A 126 -0.38 -1.32 -1.43
CA ASN A 126 -1.30 -0.29 -0.95
C ASN A 126 -1.64 -0.52 0.52
N PHE A 127 -1.49 0.51 1.35
CA PHE A 127 -1.85 0.50 2.77
C PHE A 127 -3.16 1.25 3.06
N ALA A 128 -3.83 1.84 2.05
CA ALA A 128 -5.12 2.51 2.25
C ALA A 128 -6.22 1.48 2.53
N LEU A 129 -6.63 1.35 3.78
CA LEU A 129 -7.68 0.41 4.20
C LEU A 129 -8.98 0.64 3.43
N GLY A 130 -9.35 1.91 3.18
CA GLY A 130 -10.53 2.25 2.40
C GLY A 130 -10.48 1.70 0.98
N ALA A 131 -9.32 1.77 0.31
CA ALA A 131 -9.15 1.21 -1.04
C ALA A 131 -9.25 -0.32 -1.04
N ILE A 132 -8.67 -0.97 -0.05
CA ILE A 132 -8.72 -2.44 0.09
C ILE A 132 -10.15 -2.91 0.38
N LEU A 133 -10.85 -2.24 1.29
CA LEU A 133 -12.25 -2.54 1.59
C LEU A 133 -13.16 -2.25 0.40
N MET A 134 -12.94 -1.15 -0.32
CA MET A 134 -13.66 -0.86 -1.56
C MET A 134 -13.53 -2.01 -2.56
N ILE A 135 -12.31 -2.51 -2.81
CA ILE A 135 -12.07 -3.64 -3.72
C ILE A 135 -12.78 -4.90 -3.21
N LYS A 136 -12.66 -5.23 -1.92
CA LYS A 136 -13.28 -6.41 -1.32
C LYS A 136 -14.81 -6.37 -1.44
N LEU A 137 -15.42 -5.23 -1.11
CA LEU A 137 -16.86 -5.02 -1.24
C LEU A 137 -17.32 -5.00 -2.70
N ALA A 138 -16.52 -4.42 -3.60
CA ALA A 138 -16.80 -4.44 -5.03
C ALA A 138 -16.78 -5.86 -5.60
N CYS A 139 -15.85 -6.71 -5.18
CA CYS A 139 -15.83 -8.13 -5.57
C CYS A 139 -17.06 -8.88 -5.05
N GLU A 140 -17.54 -8.56 -3.83
CA GLU A 140 -18.76 -9.16 -3.31
C GLU A 140 -19.99 -8.69 -4.10
N ALA A 141 -20.10 -7.40 -4.38
CA ALA A 141 -21.18 -6.82 -5.18
C ALA A 141 -21.20 -7.40 -6.61
N ALA A 142 -20.04 -7.61 -7.22
CA ALA A 142 -19.91 -8.10 -8.61
C ALA A 142 -20.53 -9.49 -8.83
N LYS A 143 -20.72 -10.28 -7.80
CA LYS A 143 -21.41 -11.58 -7.87
C LYS A 143 -22.90 -11.43 -8.18
N TYR A 144 -23.50 -10.30 -7.86
CA TYR A 144 -24.92 -9.99 -8.01
C TYR A 144 -25.18 -8.93 -9.07
N PHE A 145 -24.21 -8.04 -9.31
CA PHE A 145 -24.27 -6.93 -10.26
C PHE A 145 -23.20 -7.09 -11.35
N PRO A 146 -23.49 -7.77 -12.46
CA PRO A 146 -22.46 -8.03 -13.46
C PRO A 146 -22.10 -6.81 -14.32
N ASN A 147 -22.96 -5.77 -14.39
CA ASN A 147 -22.63 -4.52 -15.10
C ASN A 147 -21.85 -3.60 -14.17
N VAL A 148 -20.62 -3.26 -14.53
CA VAL A 148 -19.72 -2.48 -13.69
C VAL A 148 -18.83 -1.55 -14.51
N GLU A 149 -18.69 -0.33 -14.04
CA GLU A 149 -17.72 0.63 -14.54
C GLU A 149 -16.87 1.16 -13.38
N ILE A 150 -15.60 1.46 -13.63
CA ILE A 150 -14.66 1.98 -12.67
C ILE A 150 -14.23 3.39 -13.10
N ILE A 151 -14.33 4.35 -12.20
CA ILE A 151 -13.83 5.71 -12.41
C ILE A 151 -12.74 5.99 -11.40
N GLU A 152 -11.52 6.22 -11.87
CA GLU A 152 -10.41 6.63 -11.02
C GLU A 152 -10.01 8.08 -11.30
N ARG A 153 -9.65 8.81 -10.25
CA ARG A 153 -9.34 10.24 -10.32
C ARG A 153 -8.03 10.49 -9.61
N HIS A 154 -7.09 11.12 -10.28
CA HIS A 154 -5.78 11.49 -9.72
C HIS A 154 -5.38 12.90 -10.14
N HIS A 155 -4.36 13.42 -9.45
CA HIS A 155 -3.75 14.68 -9.82
C HIS A 155 -3.21 14.63 -11.26
N ASP A 156 -3.10 15.78 -11.89
CA ASP A 156 -2.68 15.97 -13.28
C ASP A 156 -1.25 15.51 -13.60
N LYS A 157 -0.40 15.35 -12.57
CA LYS A 157 1.00 14.89 -12.68
C LYS A 157 1.18 13.37 -12.68
N LYS A 158 0.09 12.58 -12.55
CA LYS A 158 0.18 11.11 -12.61
C LYS A 158 0.37 10.65 -14.05
N LEU A 159 1.44 9.88 -14.29
CA LEU A 159 1.88 9.50 -15.63
C LEU A 159 1.11 8.30 -16.21
N ASP A 160 0.79 7.32 -15.39
CA ASP A 160 0.07 6.11 -15.80
C ASP A 160 -1.45 6.33 -15.78
N ALA A 161 -2.14 5.71 -16.73
CA ALA A 161 -3.59 5.59 -16.81
C ALA A 161 -3.97 4.27 -17.53
N PRO A 162 -4.87 3.43 -16.94
CA PRO A 162 -5.45 3.57 -15.61
C PRO A 162 -4.44 3.41 -14.48
N SER A 163 -4.82 3.84 -13.26
CA SER A 163 -3.98 3.63 -12.07
C SER A 163 -3.83 2.14 -11.75
N GLY A 164 -2.71 1.77 -11.11
CA GLY A 164 -2.49 0.38 -10.69
C GLY A 164 -3.62 -0.16 -9.79
N THR A 165 -4.19 0.68 -8.92
CA THR A 165 -5.34 0.29 -8.08
C THR A 165 -6.59 -0.01 -8.94
N ALA A 166 -6.85 0.78 -9.98
CA ALA A 166 -7.99 0.53 -10.86
C ALA A 166 -7.81 -0.76 -11.68
N VAL A 167 -6.60 -1.02 -12.16
CA VAL A 167 -6.28 -2.28 -12.86
C VAL A 167 -6.47 -3.47 -11.93
N ILE A 168 -5.92 -3.45 -10.71
CA ILE A 168 -6.10 -4.52 -9.72
C ILE A 168 -7.58 -4.70 -9.37
N THR A 169 -8.35 -3.62 -9.22
CA THR A 169 -9.79 -3.67 -8.97
C THR A 169 -10.51 -4.42 -10.09
N ALA A 170 -10.23 -4.04 -11.34
CA ALA A 170 -10.83 -4.70 -12.50
C ALA A 170 -10.43 -6.18 -12.60
N GLN A 171 -9.17 -6.52 -12.32
CA GLN A 171 -8.69 -7.90 -12.29
C GLN A 171 -9.46 -8.75 -11.27
N LYS A 172 -9.54 -8.26 -10.01
CA LYS A 172 -10.22 -8.97 -8.92
C LYS A 172 -11.74 -9.08 -9.16
N ILE A 173 -12.38 -8.06 -9.71
CA ILE A 173 -13.79 -8.13 -10.10
C ILE A 173 -13.99 -9.17 -11.21
N ALA A 174 -13.10 -9.21 -12.21
CA ALA A 174 -13.20 -10.17 -13.31
C ALA A 174 -13.05 -11.65 -12.87
N GLU A 175 -12.40 -11.91 -11.73
CA GLU A 175 -12.27 -13.26 -11.15
C GLU A 175 -13.61 -13.80 -10.59
N VAL A 176 -14.52 -12.91 -10.19
CA VAL A 176 -15.77 -13.28 -9.50
C VAL A 176 -17.04 -12.89 -10.27
N ARG A 177 -16.91 -12.00 -11.24
CA ARG A 177 -18.01 -11.51 -12.06
C ARG A 177 -18.34 -12.53 -13.15
N GLN A 178 -19.64 -12.65 -13.47
CA GLN A 178 -20.05 -13.34 -14.70
C GLN A 178 -19.44 -12.62 -15.91
N GLU A 179 -18.75 -13.33 -16.78
CA GLU A 179 -18.20 -12.76 -18.01
C GLU A 179 -19.33 -12.36 -18.95
N MET A 180 -19.37 -11.08 -19.33
CA MET A 180 -20.36 -10.53 -20.24
C MET A 180 -19.86 -9.23 -20.86
N HIS A 181 -20.35 -8.93 -22.05
CA HIS A 181 -20.27 -7.60 -22.67
C HIS A 181 -21.43 -6.75 -22.15
N GLN A 182 -21.09 -5.59 -21.58
CA GLN A 182 -22.08 -4.60 -21.13
C GLN A 182 -22.21 -3.48 -22.17
N GLY A 183 -23.35 -2.78 -22.15
CA GLY A 183 -23.69 -1.73 -23.11
C GLY A 183 -24.60 -2.23 -24.24
N HIS A 184 -25.00 -1.32 -25.11
CA HIS A 184 -25.85 -1.65 -26.23
C HIS A 184 -25.02 -2.29 -27.36
N PRO A 185 -25.49 -3.37 -28.04
CA PRO A 185 -24.71 -4.01 -29.10
C PRO A 185 -24.36 -3.09 -30.29
N GLU A 186 -25.17 -2.05 -30.52
CA GLU A 186 -24.96 -1.06 -31.58
C GLU A 186 -24.38 0.26 -31.04
N GLU A 187 -23.75 0.24 -29.85
CA GLU A 187 -23.12 1.42 -29.25
C GLU A 187 -22.07 2.00 -30.20
N LYS A 188 -22.06 3.32 -30.35
CA LYS A 188 -21.10 4.06 -31.18
C LYS A 188 -20.45 5.17 -30.39
N GLU A 189 -19.15 5.17 -30.35
CA GLU A 189 -18.40 6.32 -29.85
C GLU A 189 -18.38 7.45 -30.89
N LEU A 190 -18.95 8.59 -30.57
CA LEU A 190 -18.88 9.78 -31.41
C LEU A 190 -17.49 10.43 -31.36
N LEU A 191 -16.80 10.24 -30.25
CA LEU A 191 -15.40 10.60 -30.05
C LEU A 191 -14.68 9.36 -29.52
N ALA A 192 -13.56 9.01 -30.14
CA ALA A 192 -12.78 7.83 -29.76
C ALA A 192 -12.36 7.91 -28.27
N GLY A 193 -12.57 6.83 -27.52
CA GLY A 193 -12.24 6.73 -26.10
C GLY A 193 -13.33 7.26 -25.16
N ALA A 194 -14.50 7.70 -25.66
CA ALA A 194 -15.60 8.21 -24.84
C ALA A 194 -16.11 7.17 -23.83
N ARG A 195 -16.00 5.87 -24.16
CA ARG A 195 -16.37 4.76 -23.27
C ARG A 195 -15.24 4.22 -22.40
N GLY A 196 -14.10 4.94 -22.35
CA GLY A 196 -12.95 4.56 -21.54
C GLY A 196 -12.22 3.30 -22.05
N ALA A 197 -11.33 2.76 -21.23
CA ALA A 197 -10.59 1.54 -21.53
C ALA A 197 -11.44 0.30 -21.26
N ASP A 198 -11.37 -0.71 -22.14
CA ASP A 198 -12.03 -1.99 -21.91
C ASP A 198 -11.12 -2.96 -21.15
N TYR A 199 -11.65 -3.61 -20.14
CA TYR A 199 -11.03 -4.73 -19.45
C TYR A 199 -12.05 -5.86 -19.25
N LYS A 200 -11.97 -6.89 -20.08
CA LYS A 200 -12.90 -8.05 -20.05
C LYS A 200 -14.38 -7.62 -20.01
N GLY A 201 -14.77 -6.67 -20.87
CA GLY A 201 -16.12 -6.14 -20.98
C GLY A 201 -16.53 -5.18 -19.87
N MET A 202 -15.63 -4.77 -18.97
CA MET A 202 -15.80 -3.67 -18.01
C MET A 202 -15.14 -2.41 -18.56
N LYS A 203 -15.66 -1.24 -18.19
CA LYS A 203 -15.06 0.04 -18.58
C LYS A 203 -14.33 0.69 -17.42
N ILE A 204 -13.15 1.24 -17.72
CA ILE A 204 -12.31 1.98 -16.78
C ILE A 204 -12.10 3.39 -17.32
N HIS A 205 -12.44 4.39 -16.52
CA HIS A 205 -12.31 5.80 -16.85
C HIS A 205 -11.26 6.44 -15.95
N SER A 206 -10.33 7.19 -16.55
CA SER A 206 -9.26 7.85 -15.83
C SER A 206 -9.41 9.37 -15.92
N VAL A 207 -9.54 10.04 -14.78
CA VAL A 207 -9.59 11.49 -14.67
C VAL A 207 -8.26 12.01 -14.15
N ARG A 208 -7.72 13.07 -14.78
CA ARG A 208 -6.49 13.76 -14.39
C ARG A 208 -6.75 15.25 -14.28
N LEU A 209 -6.88 15.74 -13.02
CA LEU A 209 -7.15 17.15 -12.75
C LEU A 209 -6.39 17.61 -11.49
N PRO A 210 -5.95 18.90 -11.46
CA PRO A 210 -5.49 19.52 -10.22
C PRO A 210 -6.58 19.43 -9.14
N GLY A 211 -6.16 19.24 -7.89
CA GLY A 211 -7.06 19.14 -6.73
C GLY A 211 -7.41 17.73 -6.30
N TYR A 212 -7.31 16.74 -7.19
CA TYR A 212 -7.39 15.34 -6.76
C TYR A 212 -6.07 14.88 -6.13
N VAL A 213 -6.18 14.01 -5.13
CA VAL A 213 -5.05 13.22 -4.59
C VAL A 213 -5.03 11.87 -5.28
N ALA A 214 -5.98 11.03 -4.92
CA ALA A 214 -6.24 9.72 -5.48
C ALA A 214 -7.65 9.31 -5.06
N SER A 215 -8.52 8.96 -5.96
CA SER A 215 -9.84 8.43 -5.62
C SER A 215 -10.29 7.42 -6.65
N GLN A 216 -11.15 6.52 -6.23
CA GLN A 216 -11.75 5.53 -7.11
C GLN A 216 -13.18 5.26 -6.69
N GLU A 217 -14.03 5.12 -7.68
CA GLU A 217 -15.43 4.73 -7.55
C GLU A 217 -15.70 3.53 -8.45
N VAL A 218 -16.34 2.51 -7.90
CA VAL A 218 -16.85 1.36 -8.63
C VAL A 218 -18.36 1.49 -8.67
N ILE A 219 -18.91 1.54 -9.87
CA ILE A 219 -20.35 1.74 -10.12
C ILE A 219 -20.92 0.45 -10.71
N PHE A 220 -21.91 -0.09 -10.07
CA PHE A 220 -22.67 -1.25 -10.51
C PHE A 220 -24.06 -0.82 -10.98
N GLY A 221 -24.56 -1.44 -12.05
CA GLY A 221 -25.89 -1.20 -12.58
C GLY A 221 -26.71 -2.47 -12.64
N SER A 222 -27.98 -2.34 -12.32
CA SER A 222 -29.01 -3.38 -12.50
C SER A 222 -30.33 -2.73 -12.90
N GLN A 223 -31.35 -3.53 -13.17
CA GLN A 223 -32.67 -3.01 -13.56
C GLN A 223 -33.26 -2.19 -12.40
N GLY A 224 -33.41 -0.89 -12.64
CA GLY A 224 -34.04 0.04 -11.70
C GLY A 224 -33.16 0.56 -10.58
N GLU A 225 -31.87 0.17 -10.52
CA GLU A 225 -30.97 0.61 -9.44
C GLU A 225 -29.49 0.73 -9.87
N THR A 226 -28.75 1.48 -9.12
CA THR A 226 -27.29 1.53 -9.17
C THR A 226 -26.71 1.41 -7.76
N LEU A 227 -25.59 0.68 -7.64
CA LEU A 227 -24.79 0.65 -6.40
C LEU A 227 -23.45 1.31 -6.67
N ARG A 228 -22.98 2.16 -5.74
CA ARG A 228 -21.68 2.82 -5.83
C ARG A 228 -20.86 2.52 -4.58
N ILE A 229 -19.60 2.18 -4.77
CA ILE A 229 -18.64 1.96 -3.71
C ILE A 229 -17.42 2.82 -4.04
N SER A 230 -17.09 3.79 -3.18
CA SER A 230 -16.01 4.73 -3.43
C SER A 230 -15.02 4.80 -2.28
N ASN A 231 -13.78 5.15 -2.62
CA ASN A 231 -12.74 5.53 -1.67
C ASN A 231 -12.11 6.85 -2.14
N GLU A 232 -12.09 7.84 -1.27
CA GLU A 232 -11.64 9.21 -1.54
C GLU A 232 -10.60 9.68 -0.50
N PRO A 233 -9.34 9.26 -0.62
CA PRO A 233 -8.26 9.76 0.22
C PRO A 233 -8.08 11.28 0.07
N VAL A 234 -7.99 11.98 1.19
CA VAL A 234 -7.78 13.44 1.21
C VAL A 234 -6.31 13.82 1.37
N ASN A 235 -5.51 12.93 1.98
CA ASN A 235 -4.08 13.09 2.16
C ASN A 235 -3.38 11.74 2.39
N ARG A 236 -2.07 11.75 2.63
CA ARG A 236 -1.26 10.53 2.84
C ARG A 236 -1.49 9.84 4.19
N GLU A 237 -2.11 10.49 5.14
CA GLU A 237 -2.44 9.89 6.45
C GLU A 237 -3.37 8.67 6.28
N CYS A 238 -4.11 8.59 5.18
CA CYS A 238 -4.97 7.45 4.85
C CYS A 238 -4.25 6.09 4.81
N TYR A 239 -2.92 6.07 4.61
CA TYR A 239 -2.11 4.84 4.61
C TYR A 239 -1.74 4.38 6.01
N MET A 240 -1.71 5.29 6.98
CA MET A 240 -1.17 5.02 8.31
C MET A 240 -1.93 3.96 9.10
N PRO A 241 -3.27 3.93 9.11
CA PRO A 241 -4.01 2.85 9.77
C PRO A 241 -3.65 1.46 9.24
N GLY A 242 -3.39 1.34 7.93
CA GLY A 242 -2.95 0.08 7.32
C GLY A 242 -1.53 -0.30 7.69
N VAL A 243 -0.61 0.66 7.80
CA VAL A 243 0.76 0.41 8.27
C VAL A 243 0.73 -0.08 9.71
N MET A 244 0.00 0.59 10.61
CA MET A 244 -0.13 0.18 12.01
C MET A 244 -0.80 -1.19 12.17
N LEU A 245 -1.82 -1.48 11.35
CA LEU A 245 -2.43 -2.81 11.28
C LEU A 245 -1.39 -3.86 10.85
N GLY A 246 -0.60 -3.56 9.82
CA GLY A 246 0.49 -4.41 9.37
C GLY A 246 1.49 -4.71 10.49
N CYS A 247 1.96 -3.70 11.21
CA CYS A 247 2.87 -3.87 12.35
C CYS A 247 2.29 -4.83 13.39
N ARG A 248 1.04 -4.62 13.81
CA ARG A 248 0.37 -5.47 14.83
C ARG A 248 0.19 -6.90 14.35
N LYS A 249 -0.31 -7.08 13.14
CA LYS A 249 -0.61 -8.42 12.59
C LYS A 249 0.63 -9.24 12.26
N MET A 250 1.75 -8.59 11.97
CA MET A 250 3.00 -9.31 11.68
C MET A 250 3.65 -9.90 12.92
N MET A 251 3.24 -9.49 14.14
CA MET A 251 3.82 -10.05 15.38
C MET A 251 3.65 -11.57 15.49
N ASP A 252 2.56 -12.11 14.95
CA ASP A 252 2.22 -13.54 15.02
C ASP A 252 2.40 -14.28 13.68
N LYS A 253 3.06 -13.64 12.69
CA LYS A 253 3.24 -14.22 11.35
C LYS A 253 4.67 -14.67 11.11
N VAL A 254 4.84 -15.73 10.33
CA VAL A 254 6.11 -16.23 9.80
C VAL A 254 6.00 -16.35 8.29
N GLY A 255 7.08 -15.99 7.58
CA GLY A 255 7.11 -15.97 6.12
C GLY A 255 6.50 -14.72 5.51
N LEU A 256 6.33 -14.74 4.19
CA LEU A 256 5.83 -13.62 3.40
C LEU A 256 4.30 -13.55 3.41
N THR A 257 3.78 -12.37 3.68
CA THR A 257 2.41 -11.95 3.38
C THR A 257 2.45 -10.88 2.28
N TYR A 258 1.88 -11.14 1.12
CA TYR A 258 1.80 -10.18 0.03
C TYR A 258 0.38 -9.62 -0.09
N GLY A 259 0.25 -8.31 0.15
CA GLY A 259 -1.03 -7.60 0.19
C GLY A 259 -1.62 -7.48 1.59
N LEU A 260 -2.05 -6.26 1.96
CA LEU A 260 -2.68 -5.98 3.24
C LEU A 260 -4.07 -6.65 3.37
N ASP A 261 -4.73 -6.95 2.24
CA ASP A 261 -6.00 -7.66 2.18
C ASP A 261 -5.97 -9.05 2.81
N LYS A 262 -4.78 -9.66 2.91
CA LYS A 262 -4.58 -10.96 3.58
C LYS A 262 -4.61 -10.87 5.10
N LEU A 263 -4.64 -9.67 5.64
CA LEU A 263 -4.67 -9.41 7.09
C LEU A 263 -6.06 -8.94 7.60
N LEU A 264 -7.03 -8.74 6.67
CA LEU A 264 -8.39 -8.26 6.96
C LEU A 264 -9.41 -9.38 7.15
#